data_0e79ed2d738160faa08dbd0c27ba17ec
#
_entry.id   0e79ed2d738160faa08dbd0c27ba17ec
#
_cell.length_a   1.000
_cell.length_b   1.000
_cell.length_c   1.000
_cell.angle_alpha   90.00
_cell.angle_beta   90.00
_cell.angle_gamma   90.00
#
_symmetry.space_group_name_H-M   'P 1'
#
loop_
_entity.id
_entity.type
_entity.pdbx_description
1 polymer ?
#
loop_
_entity_poly.entity_id
_entity_poly.type
_entity_poly.pdbx_seq_one_letter_code
_entity_poly.pdbx_strand_id
1 'polypeptide(L)'
;MKKSVSLALMASLLLVALAACSSDPEPTATPRPTSTPAPPAGLGADPVIPDAAEVDRKTAMMLGIDLHRQLWETRPSNNYKFGFQWTVGEYAYERANVEVRVIKNEVDDVLWASNAEKTDGTEPAGFVVPDEPNDEDYYSIDGLFTFIQEAIEADPARVSLGFDSVFGFPTSAVIEFAPDSEHEDVAFFAAQLVPIPGPPE
;
A
#
# COMPACT_ATOMS: atom_id res chain seq x y z
N MET A 1 -33.59 4.02 -41.36
CA MET A 1 -32.91 5.11 -42.11
C MET A 1 -31.45 5.02 -41.79
N LYS A 2 -30.63 4.68 -42.79
CA LYS A 2 -29.18 4.54 -42.73
C LYS A 2 -28.52 5.92 -42.70
N LYS A 3 -27.51 6.17 -41.85
CA LYS A 3 -26.49 7.18 -42.12
C LYS A 3 -25.12 6.66 -41.63
N SER A 4 -24.35 6.29 -42.64
CA SER A 4 -22.89 6.10 -42.59
C SER A 4 -22.20 7.47 -42.63
N VAL A 5 -21.13 7.67 -41.87
CA VAL A 5 -20.11 8.72 -42.09
C VAL A 5 -18.80 8.13 -41.65
N SER A 6 -18.01 7.68 -42.53
CA SER A 6 -16.80 8.19 -43.18
C SER A 6 -15.57 8.31 -42.28
N LEU A 7 -14.68 7.41 -42.59
CA LEU A 7 -13.25 7.28 -42.33
C LEU A 7 -12.48 8.51 -42.87
N ALA A 8 -11.63 9.13 -42.08
CA ALA A 8 -10.58 10.03 -42.54
C ALA A 8 -9.21 9.60 -42.00
N LEU A 9 -8.48 9.02 -42.90
CA LEU A 9 -7.07 8.64 -42.85
C LEU A 9 -6.19 9.92 -42.97
N MET A 10 -5.34 10.21 -41.99
CA MET A 10 -4.20 11.12 -42.20
C MET A 10 -2.92 10.48 -41.73
N ALA A 11 -2.19 9.95 -42.70
CA ALA A 11 -0.80 9.61 -42.64
C ALA A 11 0.05 10.89 -42.72
N SER A 12 0.83 11.20 -41.73
CA SER A 12 1.90 12.18 -41.81
C SER A 12 3.25 11.50 -41.56
N LEU A 13 3.92 11.30 -42.66
CA LEU A 13 5.30 10.84 -42.78
C LEU A 13 6.22 12.01 -42.42
N LEU A 14 7.00 11.90 -41.34
CA LEU A 14 8.08 12.84 -41.05
C LEU A 14 9.43 12.06 -41.03
N LEU A 15 10.13 12.16 -42.16
CA LEU A 15 11.56 11.81 -42.28
C LEU A 15 12.37 12.87 -41.53
N VAL A 16 13.15 12.46 -40.50
CA VAL A 16 14.22 13.29 -39.96
C VAL A 16 15.54 12.57 -40.17
N ALA A 17 16.44 13.28 -40.89
CA ALA A 17 17.74 12.84 -41.27
C ALA A 17 18.71 12.58 -40.11
N LEU A 18 19.41 11.46 -40.18
CA LEU A 18 20.58 11.14 -39.34
C LEU A 18 21.76 12.01 -39.78
N ALA A 19 22.19 12.92 -38.88
CA ALA A 19 23.53 13.50 -38.94
C ALA A 19 24.42 12.73 -37.97
N ALA A 20 25.27 11.87 -38.54
CA ALA A 20 26.33 11.21 -37.82
C ALA A 20 27.46 12.21 -37.57
N CYS A 21 27.69 12.62 -36.33
CA CYS A 21 28.95 13.18 -35.86
C CYS A 21 29.66 12.09 -35.07
N SER A 22 30.58 11.42 -35.71
CA SER A 22 31.58 10.60 -35.04
C SER A 22 32.65 11.53 -34.45
N SER A 23 32.58 11.74 -33.16
CA SER A 23 33.70 12.28 -32.38
C SER A 23 34.27 11.12 -31.56
N ASP A 24 35.45 10.69 -31.90
CA ASP A 24 36.23 9.75 -31.09
C ASP A 24 36.44 10.35 -29.69
N PRO A 25 36.06 9.67 -28.61
CA PRO A 25 36.40 10.11 -27.27
C PRO A 25 37.89 9.83 -27.03
N GLU A 26 38.63 10.90 -26.82
CA GLU A 26 40.01 10.87 -26.32
C GLU A 26 40.04 10.05 -25.00
N PRO A 27 41.00 9.15 -24.80
CA PRO A 27 41.03 8.31 -23.60
C PRO A 27 41.28 9.19 -22.37
N THR A 28 40.23 9.35 -21.58
CA THR A 28 40.31 10.02 -20.28
C THR A 28 41.24 9.21 -19.36
N ALA A 29 42.33 9.82 -18.93
CA ALA A 29 43.29 9.24 -18.01
C ALA A 29 42.56 8.78 -16.73
N THR A 30 42.62 7.48 -16.44
CA THR A 30 42.13 6.90 -15.21
C THR A 30 42.80 7.58 -14.02
N PRO A 31 42.04 8.19 -13.08
CA PRO A 31 42.65 8.79 -11.90
C PRO A 31 43.34 7.70 -11.10
N ARG A 32 44.60 7.93 -10.81
CA ARG A 32 45.45 7.08 -9.97
C ARG A 32 44.74 6.96 -8.58
N PRO A 33 44.58 5.78 -8.03
CA PRO A 33 43.98 5.66 -6.71
C PRO A 33 44.83 6.41 -5.69
N THR A 34 44.24 7.45 -5.10
CA THR A 34 44.83 8.18 -3.96
C THR A 34 44.84 7.22 -2.78
N SER A 35 46.00 6.90 -2.24
CA SER A 35 46.14 6.09 -1.05
C SER A 35 45.39 6.79 0.10
N THR A 36 44.29 6.23 0.54
CA THR A 36 43.60 6.64 1.77
C THR A 36 44.57 6.48 2.94
N PRO A 37 44.83 7.53 3.76
CA PRO A 37 45.69 7.39 4.94
C PRO A 37 45.06 6.36 5.86
N ALA A 38 45.87 5.43 6.36
CA ALA A 38 45.43 4.44 7.32
C ALA A 38 44.88 5.15 8.58
N PRO A 39 43.75 4.71 9.15
CA PRO A 39 43.21 5.27 10.36
C PRO A 39 44.21 5.07 11.51
N PRO A 40 44.29 6.01 12.47
CA PRO A 40 45.20 5.89 13.58
C PRO A 40 44.85 4.63 14.41
N ALA A 41 45.84 3.79 14.62
CA ALA A 41 45.69 2.61 15.46
C ALA A 41 45.41 3.05 16.90
N GLY A 42 44.26 2.68 17.45
CA GLY A 42 43.99 2.75 18.86
C GLY A 42 42.78 3.52 19.36
N LEU A 43 41.61 3.36 18.76
CA LEU A 43 40.35 3.69 19.43
C LEU A 43 39.40 2.49 19.30
N GLY A 44 39.12 1.89 20.44
CA GLY A 44 38.06 0.99 20.80
C GLY A 44 37.53 0.01 19.74
N ALA A 45 37.23 -1.20 20.14
CA ALA A 45 36.61 -2.20 19.27
C ALA A 45 35.61 -1.56 18.31
N ASP A 46 35.80 -1.82 17.00
CA ASP A 46 34.84 -1.42 15.99
C ASP A 46 33.43 -1.79 16.46
N PRO A 47 32.43 -0.87 16.34
CA PRO A 47 31.09 -1.25 16.68
C PRO A 47 30.74 -2.46 15.80
N VAL A 48 30.38 -3.57 16.44
CA VAL A 48 29.87 -4.76 15.76
C VAL A 48 28.57 -4.31 15.10
N ILE A 49 28.65 -3.90 13.84
CA ILE A 49 27.46 -3.70 13.01
C ILE A 49 26.92 -5.11 12.79
N PRO A 50 25.71 -5.44 13.30
CA PRO A 50 25.10 -6.74 13.01
C PRO A 50 25.12 -6.94 11.50
N ASP A 51 25.57 -8.10 11.04
CA ASP A 51 25.55 -8.44 9.63
C ASP A 51 24.10 -8.30 9.14
N ALA A 52 23.85 -7.45 8.16
CA ALA A 52 22.52 -7.21 7.60
C ALA A 52 21.86 -8.49 7.05
N ALA A 53 22.59 -9.59 6.95
CA ALA A 53 22.12 -10.92 6.61
C ALA A 53 21.39 -11.65 7.77
N GLU A 54 21.45 -11.12 8.99
CA GLU A 54 20.92 -11.80 10.18
C GLU A 54 19.55 -11.28 10.64
N VAL A 55 19.02 -10.19 10.03
CA VAL A 55 17.66 -9.75 10.29
C VAL A 55 16.73 -10.64 9.49
N ASP A 56 16.00 -11.52 10.17
CA ASP A 56 15.02 -12.36 9.50
C ASP A 56 13.93 -11.50 8.83
N ARG A 57 13.30 -12.05 7.80
CA ARG A 57 12.29 -11.35 6.98
C ARG A 57 11.16 -10.76 7.82
N LYS A 58 10.71 -11.48 8.85
CA LYS A 58 9.63 -11.06 9.75
C LYS A 58 10.02 -9.81 10.52
N THR A 59 11.20 -9.84 11.16
CA THR A 59 11.74 -8.67 11.88
C THR A 59 11.89 -7.45 10.97
N ALA A 60 12.39 -7.63 9.74
CA ALA A 60 12.52 -6.52 8.78
C ALA A 60 11.17 -5.93 8.40
N MET A 61 10.14 -6.76 8.19
CA MET A 61 8.79 -6.29 7.91
C MET A 61 8.20 -5.53 9.11
N MET A 62 8.32 -6.06 10.32
CA MET A 62 7.81 -5.42 11.54
C MET A 62 8.45 -4.05 11.76
N LEU A 63 9.77 -3.93 11.58
CA LEU A 63 10.47 -2.64 11.64
C LEU A 63 9.96 -1.66 10.57
N GLY A 64 9.69 -2.13 9.36
CA GLY A 64 9.11 -1.31 8.30
C GLY A 64 7.72 -0.77 8.67
N ILE A 65 6.88 -1.62 9.24
CA ILE A 65 5.53 -1.24 9.72
C ILE A 65 5.64 -0.20 10.84
N ASP A 66 6.53 -0.40 11.80
CA ASP A 66 6.74 0.52 12.92
C ASP A 66 7.19 1.91 12.45
N LEU A 67 8.04 2.00 11.43
CA LEU A 67 8.43 3.27 10.82
C LEU A 67 7.23 3.99 10.19
N HIS A 68 6.38 3.27 9.47
CA HIS A 68 5.16 3.83 8.89
C HIS A 68 4.14 4.23 9.95
N ARG A 69 4.00 3.44 11.03
CA ARG A 69 3.16 3.80 12.19
C ARG A 69 3.66 5.07 12.87
N GLN A 70 4.96 5.25 13.07
CA GLN A 70 5.54 6.49 13.60
C GLN A 70 5.24 7.70 12.71
N LEU A 71 5.30 7.53 11.38
CA LEU A 71 4.90 8.58 10.46
C LEU A 71 3.40 8.89 10.59
N TRP A 72 2.55 7.88 10.70
CA TRP A 72 1.12 8.03 10.95
C TRP A 72 0.79 8.78 12.24
N GLU A 73 1.58 8.59 13.30
CA GLU A 73 1.41 9.33 14.57
C GLU A 73 1.60 10.84 14.43
N THR A 74 2.27 11.31 13.38
CA THR A 74 2.44 12.75 13.09
C THR A 74 1.24 13.40 12.40
N ARG A 75 0.18 12.65 12.10
CA ARG A 75 -1.02 13.14 11.41
C ARG A 75 -1.68 14.32 12.14
N PRO A 76 -2.32 15.25 11.40
CA PRO A 76 -2.86 16.47 12.00
C PRO A 76 -4.16 16.27 12.79
N SER A 77 -4.83 15.13 12.65
CA SER A 77 -6.15 14.88 13.27
C SER A 77 -6.34 13.40 13.60
N ASN A 78 -7.05 13.16 14.71
CA ASN A 78 -7.55 11.84 15.12
C ASN A 78 -8.99 11.60 14.62
N ASN A 79 -9.56 12.56 13.89
CA ASN A 79 -10.86 12.45 13.24
C ASN A 79 -10.63 12.50 11.74
N TYR A 80 -11.02 11.47 11.04
CA TYR A 80 -10.83 11.36 9.60
C TYR A 80 -11.85 10.38 9.01
N LYS A 81 -11.93 10.39 7.70
CA LYS A 81 -12.62 9.36 6.93
C LYS A 81 -11.73 8.88 5.79
N PHE A 82 -11.96 7.67 5.35
CA PHE A 82 -11.23 7.09 4.22
C PHE A 82 -12.07 6.05 3.50
N GLY A 83 -11.77 5.83 2.22
CA GLY A 83 -12.34 4.74 1.45
C GLY A 83 -11.62 3.44 1.78
N PHE A 84 -12.37 2.37 1.95
CA PHE A 84 -11.83 1.04 2.22
C PHE A 84 -12.54 -0.02 1.38
N GLN A 85 -11.82 -1.09 1.03
CA GLN A 85 -12.38 -2.24 0.35
C GLN A 85 -11.59 -3.50 0.73
N TRP A 86 -12.29 -4.51 1.21
CA TRP A 86 -11.77 -5.87 1.18
C TRP A 86 -11.72 -6.38 -0.26
N THR A 87 -10.63 -7.05 -0.65
CA THR A 87 -10.48 -7.65 -1.99
C THR A 87 -10.54 -9.17 -1.96
N VAL A 88 -10.60 -9.74 -0.76
CA VAL A 88 -10.85 -11.15 -0.47
C VAL A 88 -12.08 -11.20 0.42
N GLY A 89 -13.02 -12.09 0.13
CA GLY A 89 -14.25 -12.25 0.89
C GLY A 89 -15.14 -13.31 0.25
N GLU A 90 -16.04 -13.87 1.03
CA GLU A 90 -16.95 -14.92 0.58
C GLU A 90 -18.04 -14.37 -0.32
N TYR A 91 -18.57 -13.17 0.00
CA TYR A 91 -19.64 -12.51 -0.74
C TYR A 91 -19.17 -11.22 -1.40
N ALA A 92 -19.83 -10.85 -2.49
CA ALA A 92 -19.48 -9.65 -3.26
C ALA A 92 -19.57 -8.35 -2.44
N TYR A 93 -20.51 -8.25 -1.49
CA TYR A 93 -20.64 -7.05 -0.67
C TYR A 93 -19.42 -6.83 0.26
N GLU A 94 -18.72 -7.89 0.66
CA GLU A 94 -17.47 -7.78 1.44
C GLU A 94 -16.36 -7.13 0.63
N ARG A 95 -16.47 -7.21 -0.71
CA ARG A 95 -15.54 -6.58 -1.64
C ARG A 95 -15.99 -5.21 -2.13
N ALA A 96 -17.14 -4.74 -1.70
CA ALA A 96 -17.64 -3.43 -2.09
C ALA A 96 -16.90 -2.30 -1.34
N ASN A 97 -16.80 -1.14 -1.99
CA ASN A 97 -16.21 0.05 -1.39
C ASN A 97 -17.10 0.60 -0.28
N VAL A 98 -16.48 0.88 0.86
CA VAL A 98 -17.11 1.61 1.96
C VAL A 98 -16.37 2.93 2.25
N GLU A 99 -17.02 3.86 2.89
CA GLU A 99 -16.42 5.00 3.56
C GLU A 99 -16.40 4.68 5.06
N VAL A 100 -15.22 4.56 5.65
CA VAL A 100 -15.02 4.39 7.10
C VAL A 100 -14.80 5.76 7.72
N ARG A 101 -15.63 6.12 8.68
CA ARG A 101 -15.53 7.33 9.48
C ARG A 101 -14.93 6.99 10.84
N VAL A 102 -13.91 7.75 11.22
CA VAL A 102 -13.18 7.57 12.48
C VAL A 102 -13.22 8.84 13.30
N ILE A 103 -13.64 8.74 14.54
CA ILE A 103 -13.68 9.82 15.54
C ILE A 103 -12.84 9.40 16.74
N LYS A 104 -11.88 10.22 17.12
CA LYS A 104 -10.95 9.95 18.24
C LYS A 104 -10.22 8.60 18.12
N ASN A 105 -9.86 8.22 16.88
CA ASN A 105 -9.23 6.95 16.51
C ASN A 105 -10.12 5.69 16.61
N GLU A 106 -11.39 5.82 16.91
CA GLU A 106 -12.36 4.73 16.92
C GLU A 106 -13.25 4.81 15.69
N VAL A 107 -13.65 3.67 15.13
CA VAL A 107 -14.65 3.62 14.05
C VAL A 107 -15.96 4.14 14.61
N ASP A 108 -16.51 5.18 13.98
CA ASP A 108 -17.74 5.85 14.38
C ASP A 108 -18.92 5.42 13.48
N ASP A 109 -18.63 5.18 12.22
CA ASP A 109 -19.65 4.84 11.22
C ASP A 109 -19.00 4.23 9.97
N VAL A 110 -19.69 3.31 9.31
CA VAL A 110 -19.27 2.70 8.04
C VAL A 110 -20.44 2.73 7.06
N LEU A 111 -20.24 3.33 5.91
CA LEU A 111 -21.29 3.50 4.91
C LEU A 111 -20.84 2.91 3.57
N TRP A 112 -21.77 2.36 2.80
CA TRP A 112 -21.48 2.07 1.41
C TRP A 112 -21.05 3.34 0.68
N ALA A 113 -19.92 3.29 -0.02
CA ALA A 113 -19.53 4.38 -0.90
C ALA A 113 -20.58 4.58 -1.99
N SER A 114 -20.76 5.81 -2.44
CA SER A 114 -21.80 6.16 -3.43
C SER A 114 -21.70 5.40 -4.75
N ASN A 115 -20.51 4.84 -5.06
CA ASN A 115 -20.21 4.06 -6.25
C ASN A 115 -19.99 2.57 -5.94
N ALA A 116 -20.37 2.10 -4.72
CA ALA A 116 -20.16 0.71 -4.35
C ALA A 116 -21.06 -0.23 -5.15
N GLU A 117 -20.46 -1.24 -5.74
CA GLU A 117 -21.16 -2.41 -6.24
C GLU A 117 -21.25 -3.41 -5.08
N LYS A 118 -22.46 -3.55 -4.51
CA LYS A 118 -22.71 -4.44 -3.37
C LYS A 118 -22.94 -5.90 -3.75
N THR A 119 -22.93 -6.21 -5.05
CA THR A 119 -23.12 -7.56 -5.58
C THR A 119 -22.49 -7.70 -6.97
N ASP A 120 -21.94 -8.87 -7.27
CA ASP A 120 -21.46 -9.26 -8.60
C ASP A 120 -22.29 -10.44 -9.18
N GLY A 121 -23.35 -10.84 -8.50
CA GLY A 121 -24.23 -11.93 -8.92
C GLY A 121 -23.71 -13.33 -8.59
N THR A 122 -22.69 -13.44 -7.72
CA THR A 122 -22.14 -14.74 -7.27
C THR A 122 -22.69 -15.19 -5.93
N GLU A 123 -23.55 -14.40 -5.30
CA GLU A 123 -24.13 -14.70 -4.00
C GLU A 123 -24.99 -15.99 -4.04
N PRO A 124 -24.98 -16.75 -2.96
CA PRO A 124 -25.86 -17.91 -2.82
C PRO A 124 -27.34 -17.55 -2.99
N ALA A 125 -28.14 -18.49 -3.49
CA ALA A 125 -29.58 -18.29 -3.62
C ALA A 125 -30.23 -17.95 -2.28
N GLY A 126 -30.91 -16.80 -2.18
CA GLY A 126 -31.54 -16.31 -0.96
C GLY A 126 -30.64 -15.42 -0.09
N PHE A 127 -29.41 -15.16 -0.49
CA PHE A 127 -28.56 -14.16 0.14
C PHE A 127 -29.13 -12.75 -0.10
N VAL A 128 -29.12 -11.94 0.93
CA VAL A 128 -29.56 -10.53 0.87
C VAL A 128 -28.41 -9.64 1.30
N VAL A 129 -27.99 -8.76 0.42
CA VAL A 129 -26.98 -7.74 0.74
C VAL A 129 -27.55 -6.79 1.78
N PRO A 130 -26.87 -6.55 2.91
CA PRO A 130 -27.33 -5.64 3.96
C PRO A 130 -27.52 -4.21 3.43
N ASP A 131 -28.46 -3.47 4.01
CA ASP A 131 -28.66 -2.06 3.68
C ASP A 131 -27.43 -1.22 4.09
N GLU A 132 -26.81 -1.58 5.21
CA GLU A 132 -25.60 -0.95 5.77
C GLU A 132 -24.51 -2.01 5.98
N PRO A 133 -23.20 -1.65 5.84
CA PRO A 133 -22.09 -2.52 6.21
C PRO A 133 -22.14 -2.84 7.71
N ASN A 134 -21.53 -3.95 8.12
CA ASN A 134 -21.33 -4.24 9.53
C ASN A 134 -20.05 -3.53 10.01
N ASP A 135 -20.18 -2.60 10.96
CA ASP A 135 -19.07 -1.79 11.47
C ASP A 135 -17.94 -2.64 12.09
N GLU A 136 -18.28 -3.81 12.64
CA GLU A 136 -17.33 -4.72 13.29
C GLU A 136 -16.33 -5.35 12.27
N ASP A 137 -16.62 -5.32 10.98
CA ASP A 137 -15.78 -5.88 9.92
C ASP A 137 -14.72 -4.87 9.42
N TYR A 138 -14.70 -3.66 9.99
CA TYR A 138 -13.82 -2.58 9.54
C TYR A 138 -13.00 -1.98 10.67
N TYR A 139 -11.86 -1.41 10.32
CA TYR A 139 -10.87 -0.93 11.26
C TYR A 139 -10.57 0.55 11.06
N SER A 140 -10.20 1.24 12.13
CA SER A 140 -9.47 2.51 12.03
C SER A 140 -8.07 2.26 11.43
N ILE A 141 -7.38 3.30 11.01
CA ILE A 141 -6.00 3.15 10.51
C ILE A 141 -5.06 2.54 11.59
N ASP A 142 -5.24 2.93 12.85
CA ASP A 142 -4.49 2.34 13.97
C ASP A 142 -4.82 0.84 14.12
N GLY A 143 -6.09 0.47 13.93
CA GLY A 143 -6.56 -0.91 13.89
C GLY A 143 -5.97 -1.71 12.72
N LEU A 144 -5.88 -1.11 11.53
CA LEU A 144 -5.26 -1.75 10.36
C LEU A 144 -3.77 -2.06 10.59
N PHE A 145 -3.02 -1.18 11.25
CA PHE A 145 -1.64 -1.48 11.64
C PHE A 145 -1.56 -2.69 12.57
N THR A 146 -2.42 -2.75 13.58
CA THR A 146 -2.46 -3.87 14.53
C THR A 146 -2.85 -5.16 13.80
N PHE A 147 -3.88 -5.12 12.98
CA PHE A 147 -4.33 -6.26 12.16
C PHE A 147 -3.22 -6.82 11.26
N ILE A 148 -2.46 -5.95 10.56
CA ILE A 148 -1.33 -6.37 9.72
C ILE A 148 -0.24 -7.02 10.56
N GLN A 149 0.10 -6.45 11.73
CA GLN A 149 1.13 -7.01 12.62
C GLN A 149 0.73 -8.40 13.12
N GLU A 150 -0.51 -8.58 13.58
CA GLU A 150 -1.03 -9.88 14.01
C GLU A 150 -1.01 -10.92 12.88
N ALA A 151 -1.42 -10.52 11.66
CA ALA A 151 -1.36 -11.41 10.51
C ALA A 151 0.08 -11.83 10.15
N ILE A 152 1.08 -10.93 10.30
CA ILE A 152 2.48 -11.27 10.08
C ILE A 152 3.02 -12.17 11.20
N GLU A 153 2.56 -12.00 12.42
CA GLU A 153 2.92 -12.88 13.54
C GLU A 153 2.46 -14.32 13.33
N ALA A 154 1.38 -14.53 12.60
CA ALA A 154 0.87 -15.83 12.22
C ALA A 154 1.69 -16.56 11.12
N ASP A 155 2.86 -16.03 10.75
CA ASP A 155 3.83 -16.62 9.81
C ASP A 155 3.27 -16.90 8.40
N PRO A 156 2.78 -15.88 7.70
CA PRO A 156 2.21 -16.02 6.36
C PRO A 156 3.26 -16.46 5.33
N ALA A 157 2.83 -17.21 4.32
CA ALA A 157 3.67 -17.65 3.21
C ALA A 157 4.13 -16.46 2.34
N ARG A 158 3.26 -15.44 2.18
CA ARG A 158 3.56 -14.25 1.38
C ARG A 158 2.92 -13.01 1.99
N VAL A 159 3.67 -11.90 1.93
CA VAL A 159 3.21 -10.58 2.36
C VAL A 159 3.59 -9.53 1.33
N SER A 160 2.64 -8.67 0.96
CA SER A 160 2.86 -7.48 0.17
C SER A 160 2.08 -6.33 0.81
N LEU A 161 2.76 -5.23 1.16
CA LEU A 161 2.19 -4.07 1.82
C LEU A 161 2.47 -2.80 1.03
N GLY A 162 1.48 -1.92 0.96
CA GLY A 162 1.62 -0.57 0.44
C GLY A 162 1.29 0.44 1.53
N PHE A 163 2.01 1.58 1.53
CA PHE A 163 1.80 2.65 2.50
C PHE A 163 1.72 4.00 1.80
N ASP A 164 0.96 4.92 2.39
CA ASP A 164 0.93 6.31 1.96
C ASP A 164 2.28 6.98 2.22
N SER A 165 2.77 7.74 1.25
CA SER A 165 4.09 8.38 1.34
C SER A 165 4.12 9.64 2.21
N VAL A 166 2.97 10.20 2.56
CA VAL A 166 2.85 11.45 3.31
C VAL A 166 2.55 11.17 4.78
N PHE A 167 1.55 10.36 5.04
CA PHE A 167 1.10 10.06 6.40
C PHE A 167 1.47 8.65 6.87
N GLY A 168 1.98 7.79 5.99
CA GLY A 168 2.44 6.45 6.36
C GLY A 168 1.34 5.42 6.58
N PHE A 169 0.05 5.73 6.42
CA PHE A 169 -1.01 4.75 6.66
C PHE A 169 -1.00 3.62 5.62
N PRO A 170 -1.44 2.40 5.99
CA PRO A 170 -1.55 1.29 5.05
C PRO A 170 -2.55 1.59 3.94
N THR A 171 -2.10 1.54 2.68
CA THR A 171 -2.95 1.74 1.50
C THR A 171 -3.36 0.44 0.85
N SER A 172 -2.62 -0.63 1.09
CA SER A 172 -2.95 -1.97 0.62
C SER A 172 -2.23 -3.04 1.43
N ALA A 173 -2.85 -4.19 1.54
CA ALA A 173 -2.20 -5.41 2.00
C ALA A 173 -2.65 -6.58 1.15
N VAL A 174 -1.73 -7.53 0.91
CA VAL A 174 -2.01 -8.89 0.44
C VAL A 174 -1.17 -9.81 1.32
N ILE A 175 -1.84 -10.62 2.13
CA ILE A 175 -1.24 -11.55 3.08
C ILE A 175 -1.82 -12.93 2.75
N GLU A 176 -0.97 -13.83 2.26
CA GLU A 176 -1.36 -15.17 1.84
C GLU A 176 -0.76 -16.19 2.82
N PHE A 177 -1.57 -17.10 3.29
CA PHE A 177 -1.15 -18.18 4.17
C PHE A 177 -0.89 -19.47 3.39
N ALA A 178 -0.28 -20.45 4.03
CA ALA A 178 -0.11 -21.76 3.44
C ALA A 178 -1.48 -22.45 3.30
N PRO A 179 -1.68 -23.31 2.26
CA PRO A 179 -2.97 -23.95 2.01
C PRO A 179 -3.50 -24.83 3.16
N ASP A 180 -2.62 -25.22 4.08
CA ASP A 180 -2.93 -26.03 5.27
C ASP A 180 -2.97 -25.18 6.56
N SER A 181 -2.91 -23.85 6.44
CA SER A 181 -3.02 -22.92 7.56
C SER A 181 -4.46 -22.88 8.09
N GLU A 182 -4.60 -22.57 9.37
CA GLU A 182 -5.90 -22.23 9.99
C GLU A 182 -6.30 -20.76 9.73
N HIS A 183 -5.39 -19.96 9.16
CA HIS A 183 -5.61 -18.55 8.84
C HIS A 183 -6.07 -18.40 7.40
N GLU A 184 -6.99 -17.50 7.19
CA GLU A 184 -7.51 -17.13 5.86
C GLU A 184 -6.61 -16.05 5.21
N ASP A 185 -6.56 -16.05 3.89
CA ASP A 185 -5.90 -15.01 3.14
C ASP A 185 -6.56 -13.67 3.37
N VAL A 186 -5.75 -12.62 3.41
CA VAL A 186 -6.20 -11.24 3.64
C VAL A 186 -5.74 -10.35 2.50
N ALA A 187 -6.67 -9.56 1.97
CA ALA A 187 -6.31 -8.50 1.04
C ALA A 187 -7.29 -7.33 1.14
N PHE A 188 -6.74 -6.10 1.13
CA PHE A 188 -7.54 -4.88 1.15
C PHE A 188 -6.88 -3.71 0.42
N PHE A 189 -7.70 -2.70 0.13
CA PHE A 189 -7.27 -1.36 -0.25
C PHE A 189 -7.85 -0.30 0.68
N ALA A 190 -7.04 0.73 1.01
CA ALA A 190 -7.47 1.92 1.72
C ALA A 190 -6.94 3.17 0.99
N ALA A 191 -7.78 4.17 0.81
CA ALA A 191 -7.44 5.35 0.01
C ALA A 191 -8.26 6.58 0.45
N GLN A 192 -7.91 7.74 -0.11
CA GLN A 192 -8.69 8.98 0.02
C GLN A 192 -8.91 9.42 1.47
N LEU A 193 -7.89 9.31 2.31
CA LEU A 193 -7.96 9.76 3.69
C LEU A 193 -8.15 11.29 3.75
N VAL A 194 -9.22 11.72 4.44
CA VAL A 194 -9.59 13.12 4.60
C VAL A 194 -9.82 13.41 6.08
N PRO A 195 -9.09 14.36 6.69
CA PRO A 195 -9.42 14.84 8.04
C PRO A 195 -10.83 15.44 8.09
N ILE A 196 -11.55 15.17 9.16
CA ILE A 196 -12.88 15.73 9.40
C ILE A 196 -12.94 16.47 10.73
N PRO A 197 -13.88 17.43 10.91
CA PRO A 197 -14.12 18.05 12.20
C PRO A 197 -14.53 17.01 13.24
N GLY A 198 -14.09 17.20 14.49
CA GLY A 198 -14.64 16.45 15.61
C GLY A 198 -16.11 16.81 15.87
N PRO A 199 -16.83 15.98 16.64
CA PRO A 199 -18.16 16.34 17.11
C PRO A 199 -18.10 17.66 17.89
N PRO A 200 -19.15 18.50 17.84
CA PRO A 200 -19.21 19.70 18.67
C PRO A 200 -19.14 19.30 20.15
N GLU A 201 -18.34 20.06 20.92
CA GLU A 201 -18.26 19.91 22.38
C GLU A 201 -19.55 20.31 23.08
#